data_b0a1cc43c8c4cb1e8d230a81d61865a7
#
_entry.id   b0a1cc43c8c4cb1e8d230a81d61865a7
#
_cell.length_a   1.000
_cell.length_b   1.000
_cell.length_c   1.000
_cell.angle_alpha   90.00
_cell.angle_beta   90.00
_cell.angle_gamma   90.00
#
_symmetry.space_group_name_H-M   'P 1'
#
loop_
_entity.id
_entity.type
_entity.pdbx_description
1 polymer ?
#
loop_
_entity_poly.entity_id
_entity_poly.type
_entity_poly.pdbx_seq_one_letter_code
_entity_poly.pdbx_strand_id
1 'polypeptide(L)'
;MTAESQLGPFPQAHPPLAGRGRLRLFALQATTELGKGIAEALGQPLAAHEERDFEDGEHKARPLENVRDADVYVVQSLHGGPTQSANDKLCRLLFFIGALKDAGAARVTAVVPYLCYARKDRRTKPGDPVTTRYVASLFEAVGAAAIMTLEVHNPAAFENAFRCPAVALTAAPLFVDHVKGLGRESLCVVSPDPGGVKRAELFREALEAAVGKPVGKGFADKRRSAGIVTGDLFVGDVDGATALIVDDLISTGGTLLRAARAARNAGARRVIALVTHGLFMPGAAEVIADPAIERIVVTDTVPPPPYPPPSPPPTPPSPACGRGLGEGREREVQRDKLDTVPVAPLLADAIRRLHHGQALTDLMVC
;
A
#
# COMPACT_ATOMS: atom_id res chain seq x y z
N MET A 1 11.03 19.87 51.04
CA MET A 1 11.34 18.44 50.79
C MET A 1 10.58 18.03 49.58
N THR A 2 11.24 18.11 48.43
CA THR A 2 10.70 17.77 47.10
C THR A 2 11.01 16.31 46.86
N ALA A 3 9.98 15.49 46.66
CA ALA A 3 10.12 14.10 46.27
C ALA A 3 10.50 14.01 44.78
N GLU A 4 11.78 13.75 44.51
CA GLU A 4 12.24 13.32 43.20
C GLU A 4 11.71 11.92 42.93
N SER A 5 10.85 11.78 41.90
CA SER A 5 10.40 10.49 41.43
C SER A 5 11.55 9.80 40.69
N GLN A 6 12.12 8.78 41.29
CA GLN A 6 13.06 7.87 40.62
C GLN A 6 12.28 6.99 39.65
N LEU A 7 12.20 7.43 38.39
CA LEU A 7 11.95 6.53 37.28
C LEU A 7 13.21 5.66 37.13
N GLY A 8 13.08 4.37 37.41
CA GLY A 8 14.14 3.39 37.15
C GLY A 8 14.57 3.39 35.70
N PRO A 9 15.80 2.94 35.38
CA PRO A 9 16.29 2.95 34.01
C PRO A 9 15.38 2.11 33.12
N PHE A 10 15.00 2.67 31.99
CA PHE A 10 14.35 1.94 30.89
C PHE A 10 15.12 0.63 30.65
N PRO A 11 14.43 -0.49 30.36
CA PRO A 11 15.10 -1.74 30.07
C PRO A 11 16.13 -1.49 28.97
N GLN A 12 17.37 -1.82 29.29
CA GLN A 12 18.53 -1.64 28.41
C GLN A 12 18.22 -2.24 27.04
N ALA A 13 18.52 -1.50 25.99
CA ALA A 13 18.45 -1.96 24.62
C ALA A 13 19.02 -3.38 24.55
N HIS A 14 18.24 -4.31 24.01
CA HIS A 14 18.72 -5.65 23.76
C HIS A 14 20.08 -5.57 23.08
N PRO A 15 21.07 -6.39 23.50
CA PRO A 15 22.38 -6.36 22.89
C PRO A 15 22.23 -6.50 21.37
N PRO A 16 23.03 -5.79 20.56
CA PRO A 16 22.98 -5.95 19.13
C PRO A 16 23.10 -7.44 18.82
N LEU A 17 22.06 -8.00 18.18
CA LEU A 17 22.01 -9.42 17.86
C LEU A 17 23.26 -9.75 17.04
N ALA A 18 24.25 -10.33 17.70
CA ALA A 18 25.46 -10.79 17.07
C ALA A 18 25.08 -11.76 15.96
N GLY A 19 25.35 -11.37 14.69
CA GLY A 19 25.17 -12.24 13.54
C GLY A 19 23.72 -12.69 13.31
N ARG A 20 22.87 -11.78 12.82
CA ARG A 20 21.68 -12.24 12.09
C ARG A 20 22.20 -13.12 10.98
N GLY A 21 21.79 -14.40 10.94
CA GLY A 21 22.27 -15.39 9.99
C GLY A 21 22.20 -14.89 8.53
N ARG A 22 22.61 -15.72 7.57
CA ARG A 22 22.59 -15.34 6.15
C ARG A 22 21.21 -14.83 5.75
N LEU A 23 21.11 -13.66 5.11
CA LEU A 23 19.86 -13.17 4.53
C LEU A 23 19.38 -14.10 3.40
N ARG A 24 18.10 -14.45 3.42
CA ARG A 24 17.41 -15.17 2.35
C ARG A 24 16.15 -14.41 1.99
N LEU A 25 16.01 -14.09 0.71
CA LEU A 25 14.85 -13.40 0.17
C LEU A 25 14.05 -14.36 -0.71
N PHE A 26 12.79 -14.58 -0.35
CA PHE A 26 11.82 -15.30 -1.16
C PHE A 26 10.72 -14.35 -1.65
N ALA A 27 10.17 -14.61 -2.83
CA ALA A 27 8.97 -13.95 -3.32
C ALA A 27 8.06 -15.01 -3.89
N LEU A 28 6.85 -15.16 -3.33
CA LEU A 28 5.87 -16.11 -3.83
C LEU A 28 5.43 -15.75 -5.26
N GLN A 29 4.98 -16.72 -6.00
CA GLN A 29 4.74 -16.65 -7.45
C GLN A 29 3.93 -15.42 -7.87
N ALA A 30 2.87 -15.09 -7.14
CA ALA A 30 2.02 -13.94 -7.46
C ALA A 30 2.70 -12.57 -7.27
N THR A 31 3.89 -12.53 -6.66
CA THR A 31 4.65 -11.30 -6.38
C THR A 31 6.10 -11.40 -6.89
N THR A 32 6.38 -12.35 -7.77
CA THR A 32 7.75 -12.63 -8.26
C THR A 32 8.41 -11.42 -8.91
N GLU A 33 7.70 -10.63 -9.71
CA GLU A 33 8.29 -9.48 -10.41
C GLU A 33 8.76 -8.40 -9.41
N LEU A 34 7.94 -8.07 -8.42
CA LEU A 34 8.35 -7.17 -7.34
C LEU A 34 9.53 -7.75 -6.55
N GLY A 35 9.48 -9.06 -6.28
CA GLY A 35 10.57 -9.78 -5.60
C GLY A 35 11.90 -9.70 -6.36
N LYS A 36 11.89 -9.83 -7.68
CA LYS A 36 13.07 -9.65 -8.54
C LYS A 36 13.63 -8.23 -8.43
N GLY A 37 12.78 -7.21 -8.48
CA GLY A 37 13.21 -5.81 -8.28
C GLY A 37 13.85 -5.58 -6.92
N ILE A 38 13.28 -6.17 -5.84
CA ILE A 38 13.87 -6.10 -4.49
C ILE A 38 15.21 -6.83 -4.45
N ALA A 39 15.32 -8.01 -5.05
CA ALA A 39 16.55 -8.80 -5.11
C ALA A 39 17.68 -8.04 -5.84
N GLU A 40 17.35 -7.42 -6.97
CA GLU A 40 18.26 -6.57 -7.73
C GLU A 40 18.75 -5.38 -6.89
N ALA A 41 17.85 -4.65 -6.23
CA ALA A 41 18.17 -3.52 -5.37
C ALA A 41 18.98 -3.92 -4.11
N LEU A 42 18.84 -5.17 -3.65
CA LEU A 42 19.65 -5.75 -2.57
C LEU A 42 21.02 -6.26 -3.05
N GLY A 43 21.18 -6.46 -4.36
CA GLY A 43 22.37 -7.06 -4.94
C GLY A 43 22.52 -8.56 -4.66
N GLN A 44 21.41 -9.29 -4.55
CA GLN A 44 21.43 -10.74 -4.32
C GLN A 44 20.23 -11.43 -5.01
N PRO A 45 20.36 -12.72 -5.40
CA PRO A 45 19.28 -13.44 -6.06
C PRO A 45 18.13 -13.74 -5.11
N LEU A 46 16.95 -13.98 -5.68
CA LEU A 46 15.86 -14.63 -4.96
C LEU A 46 16.26 -16.07 -4.63
N ALA A 47 15.93 -16.51 -3.42
CA ALA A 47 16.09 -17.89 -3.01
C ALA A 47 15.02 -18.76 -3.70
N ALA A 48 15.44 -19.96 -4.12
CA ALA A 48 14.59 -20.87 -4.84
C ALA A 48 13.59 -21.56 -3.92
N HIS A 49 12.34 -21.66 -4.38
CA HIS A 49 11.27 -22.38 -3.73
C HIS A 49 10.38 -23.07 -4.76
N GLU A 50 9.55 -23.99 -4.32
CA GLU A 50 8.53 -24.68 -5.11
C GLU A 50 7.15 -24.27 -4.59
N GLU A 51 6.27 -23.86 -5.50
CA GLU A 51 4.83 -23.75 -5.27
C GLU A 51 4.10 -24.74 -6.20
N ARG A 52 3.15 -25.48 -5.65
CA ARG A 52 2.35 -26.43 -6.41
C ARG A 52 0.89 -26.32 -5.98
N ASP A 53 0.01 -26.24 -6.95
CA ASP A 53 -1.44 -26.31 -6.75
C ASP A 53 -1.91 -27.76 -6.96
N PHE A 54 -2.90 -28.16 -6.17
CA PHE A 54 -3.60 -29.43 -6.30
C PHE A 54 -4.97 -29.21 -6.96
N GLU A 55 -5.55 -30.27 -7.47
CA GLU A 55 -6.77 -30.24 -8.28
C GLU A 55 -8.01 -29.83 -7.45
N ASP A 56 -7.97 -30.04 -6.14
CA ASP A 56 -9.02 -29.68 -5.18
C ASP A 56 -8.91 -28.22 -4.68
N GLY A 57 -7.93 -27.45 -5.16
CA GLY A 57 -7.69 -26.06 -4.76
C GLY A 57 -6.74 -25.91 -3.58
N GLU A 58 -6.25 -27.01 -2.98
CA GLU A 58 -5.17 -26.94 -2.01
C GLU A 58 -3.84 -26.59 -2.67
N HIS A 59 -2.85 -26.19 -1.87
CA HIS A 59 -1.52 -25.86 -2.39
C HIS A 59 -0.41 -26.32 -1.43
N LYS A 60 0.78 -26.44 -1.98
CA LYS A 60 2.01 -26.71 -1.25
C LYS A 60 3.08 -25.70 -1.65
N ALA A 61 3.79 -25.15 -0.67
CA ALA A 61 4.99 -24.35 -0.88
C ALA A 61 6.12 -24.83 0.02
N ARG A 62 7.35 -24.91 -0.53
CA ARG A 62 8.54 -25.29 0.25
C ARG A 62 9.80 -24.60 -0.24
N PRO A 63 10.78 -24.25 0.65
CA PRO A 63 12.09 -23.79 0.22
C PRO A 63 12.84 -24.93 -0.50
N LEU A 64 13.60 -24.59 -1.54
CA LEU A 64 14.53 -25.50 -2.22
C LEU A 64 15.97 -25.25 -1.80
N GLU A 65 16.22 -24.22 -1.00
CA GLU A 65 17.52 -23.88 -0.44
C GLU A 65 17.55 -24.15 1.07
N ASN A 66 18.77 -24.33 1.60
CA ASN A 66 18.96 -24.42 3.04
C ASN A 66 18.71 -23.06 3.71
N VAL A 67 17.72 -23.03 4.62
CA VAL A 67 17.33 -21.84 5.38
C VAL A 67 17.66 -21.94 6.88
N ARG A 68 18.33 -23.03 7.30
CA ARG A 68 18.69 -23.22 8.72
C ARG A 68 19.54 -22.03 9.21
N ASP A 69 19.14 -21.50 10.35
CA ASP A 69 19.74 -20.33 11.00
C ASP A 69 19.76 -19.06 10.16
N ALA A 70 19.00 -19.03 9.03
CA ALA A 70 18.91 -17.87 8.16
C ALA A 70 17.94 -16.81 8.71
N ASP A 71 18.20 -15.56 8.33
CA ASP A 71 17.29 -14.42 8.43
C ASP A 71 16.49 -14.33 7.12
N VAL A 72 15.25 -14.76 7.15
CA VAL A 72 14.42 -14.96 5.96
C VAL A 72 13.41 -13.83 5.82
N TYR A 73 13.30 -13.29 4.61
CA TYR A 73 12.27 -12.34 4.19
C TYR A 73 11.41 -12.97 3.09
N VAL A 74 10.09 -12.95 3.27
CA VAL A 74 9.15 -13.51 2.30
C VAL A 74 8.24 -12.41 1.78
N VAL A 75 8.33 -12.13 0.47
CA VAL A 75 7.54 -11.09 -0.20
C VAL A 75 6.26 -11.69 -0.76
N GLN A 76 5.11 -11.14 -0.37
CA GLN A 76 3.81 -11.46 -0.93
C GLN A 76 2.83 -10.30 -0.74
N SER A 77 2.40 -9.68 -1.82
CA SER A 77 1.34 -8.66 -1.79
C SER A 77 -0.03 -9.32 -1.76
N LEU A 78 -0.87 -8.98 -0.77
CA LEU A 78 -2.12 -9.69 -0.46
C LEU A 78 -3.36 -9.06 -1.10
N HIS A 79 -3.22 -8.52 -2.31
CA HIS A 79 -4.37 -8.03 -3.11
C HIS A 79 -5.09 -9.19 -3.81
N GLY A 80 -6.39 -9.02 -4.08
CA GLY A 80 -7.12 -9.92 -4.96
C GLY A 80 -6.68 -9.77 -6.41
N GLY A 81 -6.71 -10.84 -7.17
CA GLY A 81 -6.37 -10.86 -8.58
C GLY A 81 -7.23 -11.88 -9.35
N PRO A 82 -7.05 -11.98 -10.67
CA PRO A 82 -7.85 -12.85 -11.51
C PRO A 82 -7.62 -14.35 -11.26
N THR A 83 -6.43 -14.72 -10.80
CA THR A 83 -6.04 -16.13 -10.58
C THR A 83 -6.05 -16.53 -9.12
N GLN A 84 -5.77 -15.60 -8.21
CA GLN A 84 -5.70 -15.84 -6.78
C GLN A 84 -6.42 -14.71 -6.03
N SER A 85 -7.31 -15.08 -5.11
CA SER A 85 -7.94 -14.13 -4.20
C SER A 85 -6.94 -13.64 -3.15
N ALA A 86 -7.32 -12.61 -2.38
CA ALA A 86 -6.55 -12.18 -1.22
C ALA A 86 -6.43 -13.29 -0.15
N ASN A 87 -7.44 -14.17 -0.03
CA ASN A 87 -7.44 -15.30 0.90
C ASN A 87 -6.45 -16.37 0.46
N ASP A 88 -6.40 -16.71 -0.84
CA ASP A 88 -5.45 -17.69 -1.38
C ASP A 88 -4.02 -17.23 -1.12
N LYS A 89 -3.72 -15.97 -1.42
CA LYS A 89 -2.39 -15.39 -1.19
C LYS A 89 -2.03 -15.36 0.29
N LEU A 90 -2.98 -15.04 1.17
CA LEU A 90 -2.77 -15.06 2.61
C LEU A 90 -2.46 -16.47 3.11
N CYS A 91 -3.25 -17.47 2.75
CA CYS A 91 -3.01 -18.87 3.14
C CYS A 91 -1.64 -19.36 2.63
N ARG A 92 -1.30 -19.08 1.37
CA ARG A 92 0.00 -19.46 0.79
C ARG A 92 1.17 -18.86 1.56
N LEU A 93 1.08 -17.58 1.89
CA LEU A 93 2.11 -16.90 2.68
C LEU A 93 2.24 -17.50 4.09
N LEU A 94 1.13 -17.72 4.78
CA LEU A 94 1.12 -18.29 6.13
C LEU A 94 1.74 -19.69 6.15
N PHE A 95 1.35 -20.57 5.22
CA PHE A 95 1.88 -21.92 5.15
C PHE A 95 3.36 -21.94 4.75
N PHE A 96 3.79 -21.04 3.87
CA PHE A 96 5.21 -20.94 3.53
C PHE A 96 6.06 -20.43 4.70
N ILE A 97 5.56 -19.49 5.51
CA ILE A 97 6.22 -19.06 6.75
C ILE A 97 6.38 -20.26 7.71
N GLY A 98 5.32 -21.05 7.91
CA GLY A 98 5.39 -22.27 8.71
C GLY A 98 6.44 -23.26 8.19
N ALA A 99 6.43 -23.53 6.88
CA ALA A 99 7.42 -24.42 6.25
C ALA A 99 8.88 -23.93 6.42
N LEU A 100 9.10 -22.63 6.37
CA LEU A 100 10.42 -22.02 6.62
C LEU A 100 10.85 -22.18 8.09
N LYS A 101 9.91 -22.04 9.04
CA LYS A 101 10.16 -22.28 10.47
C LYS A 101 10.48 -23.73 10.74
N ASP A 102 9.72 -24.67 10.15
CA ASP A 102 9.98 -26.13 10.26
C ASP A 102 11.35 -26.49 9.65
N ALA A 103 11.77 -25.81 8.57
CA ALA A 103 13.08 -25.97 7.95
C ALA A 103 14.24 -25.35 8.77
N GLY A 104 13.95 -24.74 9.92
CA GLY A 104 14.94 -24.22 10.86
C GLY A 104 15.38 -22.77 10.62
N ALA A 105 14.60 -21.97 9.91
CA ALA A 105 14.87 -20.53 9.79
C ALA A 105 14.90 -19.86 11.18
N ALA A 106 15.98 -19.13 11.47
CA ALA A 106 16.12 -18.43 12.75
C ALA A 106 15.01 -17.36 12.90
N ARG A 107 14.80 -16.59 11.84
CA ARG A 107 13.78 -15.54 11.78
C ARG A 107 13.09 -15.54 10.41
N VAL A 108 11.79 -15.33 10.40
CA VAL A 108 11.02 -15.13 9.18
C VAL A 108 10.25 -13.81 9.29
N THR A 109 10.58 -12.86 8.43
CA THR A 109 9.88 -11.58 8.30
C THR A 109 8.95 -11.63 7.10
N ALA A 110 7.65 -11.42 7.33
CA ALA A 110 6.67 -11.27 6.25
C ALA A 110 6.77 -9.86 5.66
N VAL A 111 7.12 -9.75 4.37
CA VAL A 111 7.11 -8.49 3.62
C VAL A 111 5.85 -8.47 2.77
N VAL A 112 4.88 -7.69 3.24
CA VAL A 112 3.51 -7.65 2.70
C VAL A 112 3.21 -6.23 2.21
N PRO A 113 3.65 -5.85 0.98
CA PRO A 113 3.50 -4.48 0.51
C PRO A 113 2.06 -3.99 0.58
N TYR A 114 1.08 -4.78 0.14
CA TYR A 114 -0.34 -4.55 0.38
C TYR A 114 -0.87 -5.60 1.38
N LEU A 115 -1.37 -5.12 2.53
CA LEU A 115 -1.97 -5.99 3.55
C LEU A 115 -3.48 -6.06 3.39
N CYS A 116 -4.00 -7.25 3.13
CA CYS A 116 -5.45 -7.49 3.11
C CYS A 116 -6.08 -7.33 4.50
N TYR A 117 -7.39 -7.05 4.55
CA TYR A 117 -8.17 -6.84 5.77
C TYR A 117 -7.74 -5.65 6.66
N ALA A 118 -6.75 -4.86 6.28
CA ALA A 118 -6.28 -3.69 7.04
C ALA A 118 -7.37 -2.58 7.18
N ARG A 119 -8.37 -2.57 6.30
CA ARG A 119 -9.51 -1.63 6.35
C ARG A 119 -10.60 -2.01 7.36
N LYS A 120 -10.56 -3.23 7.93
CA LYS A 120 -11.48 -3.70 8.96
C LYS A 120 -10.78 -3.67 10.33
N ASP A 121 -10.39 -2.48 10.72
CA ASP A 121 -9.57 -2.12 11.87
C ASP A 121 -10.37 -1.76 13.14
N ARG A 122 -11.67 -1.51 12.98
CA ARG A 122 -12.60 -1.13 14.05
C ARG A 122 -14.00 -1.66 13.79
N ARG A 123 -14.80 -1.75 14.87
CA ARG A 123 -16.23 -2.01 14.77
C ARG A 123 -16.97 -0.76 14.34
N THR A 124 -17.81 -0.87 13.34
CA THR A 124 -18.74 0.18 12.89
C THR A 124 -20.16 -0.08 13.33
N LYS A 125 -20.47 -1.34 13.65
CA LYS A 125 -21.76 -1.79 14.19
C LYS A 125 -21.52 -2.82 15.30
N PRO A 126 -22.47 -3.02 16.24
CA PRO A 126 -22.41 -4.13 17.20
C PRO A 126 -22.22 -5.47 16.48
N GLY A 127 -21.32 -6.32 16.98
CA GLY A 127 -21.01 -7.61 16.38
C GLY A 127 -20.05 -7.60 15.20
N ASP A 128 -19.66 -6.44 14.67
CA ASP A 128 -18.66 -6.35 13.61
C ASP A 128 -17.32 -6.99 14.01
N PRO A 129 -16.67 -7.74 13.13
CA PRO A 129 -15.33 -8.24 13.38
C PRO A 129 -14.28 -7.12 13.29
N VAL A 130 -13.19 -7.25 14.00
CA VAL A 130 -11.95 -6.48 13.79
C VAL A 130 -10.95 -7.41 13.13
N THR A 131 -11.10 -7.63 11.82
CA THR A 131 -10.42 -8.68 11.07
C THR A 131 -8.91 -8.49 11.02
N THR A 132 -8.42 -7.24 11.09
CA THR A 132 -6.99 -6.93 11.20
C THR A 132 -6.33 -7.70 12.35
N ARG A 133 -7.00 -7.80 13.51
CA ARG A 133 -6.49 -8.56 14.67
C ARG A 133 -6.42 -10.05 14.41
N TYR A 134 -7.39 -10.61 13.68
CA TYR A 134 -7.40 -12.04 13.37
C TYR A 134 -6.28 -12.39 12.40
N VAL A 135 -6.07 -11.55 11.38
CA VAL A 135 -4.96 -11.71 10.45
C VAL A 135 -3.61 -11.62 11.17
N ALA A 136 -3.44 -10.66 12.10
CA ALA A 136 -2.23 -10.56 12.91
C ALA A 136 -1.97 -11.86 13.71
N SER A 137 -3.00 -12.38 14.38
CA SER A 137 -2.89 -13.64 15.14
C SER A 137 -2.50 -14.83 14.27
N LEU A 138 -2.95 -14.89 12.99
CA LEU A 138 -2.57 -15.95 12.06
C LEU A 138 -1.08 -15.87 11.69
N PHE A 139 -0.55 -14.68 11.41
CA PHE A 139 0.88 -14.49 11.16
C PHE A 139 1.75 -14.93 12.36
N GLU A 140 1.32 -14.55 13.55
CA GLU A 140 2.03 -14.92 14.79
C GLU A 140 1.97 -16.42 15.06
N ALA A 141 0.81 -17.05 14.84
CA ALA A 141 0.61 -18.47 15.06
C ALA A 141 1.51 -19.36 14.18
N VAL A 142 1.79 -18.94 12.94
CA VAL A 142 2.71 -19.66 12.04
C VAL A 142 4.18 -19.31 12.27
N GLY A 143 4.49 -18.45 13.25
CA GLY A 143 5.85 -18.12 13.65
C GLY A 143 6.50 -16.96 12.88
N ALA A 144 5.73 -16.05 12.31
CA ALA A 144 6.27 -14.80 11.77
C ALA A 144 6.95 -14.01 12.90
N ALA A 145 8.22 -13.70 12.73
CA ALA A 145 9.01 -12.95 13.70
C ALA A 145 8.81 -11.43 13.59
N ALA A 146 8.40 -10.97 12.42
CA ALA A 146 8.04 -9.57 12.14
C ALA A 146 7.17 -9.49 10.88
N ILE A 147 6.45 -8.39 10.76
CA ILE A 147 5.73 -8.04 9.53
C ILE A 147 6.13 -6.65 9.06
N MET A 148 6.30 -6.47 7.74
CA MET A 148 6.56 -5.19 7.09
C MET A 148 5.49 -4.95 6.03
N THR A 149 4.88 -3.77 6.01
CA THR A 149 3.90 -3.35 5.01
C THR A 149 4.18 -1.92 4.53
N LEU A 150 3.53 -1.50 3.44
CA LEU A 150 3.60 -0.13 2.95
C LEU A 150 2.23 0.53 3.09
N GLU A 151 2.16 1.76 3.63
CA GLU A 151 0.94 2.57 3.75
C GLU A 151 -0.30 1.78 4.23
N VAL A 152 -0.26 1.34 5.46
CA VAL A 152 -1.43 0.68 6.04
C VAL A 152 -2.55 1.69 6.29
N HIS A 153 -3.80 1.27 6.13
CA HIS A 153 -4.99 2.12 6.25
C HIS A 153 -5.06 2.90 7.57
N ASN A 154 -4.70 2.23 8.68
CA ASN A 154 -4.64 2.82 10.02
C ASN A 154 -3.40 2.29 10.75
N PRO A 155 -2.30 3.08 10.81
CA PRO A 155 -1.05 2.66 11.45
C PRO A 155 -1.23 2.24 12.90
N ALA A 156 -1.97 3.01 13.71
CA ALA A 156 -2.19 2.71 15.12
C ALA A 156 -2.94 1.38 15.32
N ALA A 157 -3.95 1.09 14.50
CA ALA A 157 -4.66 -0.18 14.56
C ALA A 157 -3.78 -1.35 14.12
N PHE A 158 -2.90 -1.16 13.13
CA PHE A 158 -1.94 -2.14 12.67
C PHE A 158 -0.92 -2.48 13.77
N GLU A 159 -0.28 -1.49 14.35
CA GLU A 159 0.68 -1.67 15.45
C GLU A 159 0.05 -2.33 16.67
N ASN A 160 -1.17 -1.95 17.02
CA ASN A 160 -1.90 -2.55 18.15
C ASN A 160 -2.44 -3.96 17.85
N ALA A 161 -2.56 -4.38 16.61
CA ALA A 161 -3.03 -5.71 16.24
C ALA A 161 -1.94 -6.78 16.46
N PHE A 162 -0.69 -6.46 16.14
CA PHE A 162 0.44 -7.38 16.23
C PHE A 162 1.13 -7.32 17.60
N ARG A 163 1.70 -8.45 18.03
CA ARG A 163 2.59 -8.58 19.19
C ARG A 163 4.05 -8.71 18.74
N CYS A 164 4.29 -9.26 17.56
CA CYS A 164 5.60 -9.20 16.93
C CYS A 164 5.86 -7.78 16.38
N PRO A 165 7.12 -7.41 16.13
CA PRO A 165 7.47 -6.16 15.46
C PRO A 165 6.70 -5.96 14.17
N ALA A 166 5.96 -4.85 14.09
CA ALA A 166 5.13 -4.47 12.95
C ALA A 166 5.66 -3.15 12.37
N VAL A 167 6.10 -3.20 11.11
CA VAL A 167 6.73 -2.07 10.41
C VAL A 167 5.79 -1.57 9.32
N ALA A 168 5.26 -0.36 9.47
CA ALA A 168 4.50 0.33 8.43
C ALA A 168 5.41 1.37 7.76
N LEU A 169 5.86 1.08 6.54
CA LEU A 169 6.62 2.02 5.72
C LEU A 169 5.70 3.07 5.10
N THR A 170 6.26 4.24 4.75
CA THR A 170 5.53 5.27 4.01
C THR A 170 5.96 5.33 2.54
N ALA A 171 5.00 5.58 1.63
CA ALA A 171 5.26 5.86 0.23
C ALA A 171 5.61 7.35 -0.03
N ALA A 172 5.54 8.19 1.00
CA ALA A 172 5.75 9.64 0.85
C ALA A 172 7.07 10.01 0.15
N PRO A 173 8.25 9.41 0.46
CA PRO A 173 9.48 9.72 -0.25
C PRO A 173 9.41 9.44 -1.76
N LEU A 174 8.75 8.35 -2.15
CA LEU A 174 8.59 7.96 -3.56
C LEU A 174 7.72 8.98 -4.32
N PHE A 175 6.61 9.40 -3.71
CA PHE A 175 5.73 10.38 -4.31
C PHE A 175 6.35 11.79 -4.31
N VAL A 176 7.07 12.18 -3.25
CA VAL A 176 7.82 13.45 -3.23
C VAL A 176 8.81 13.48 -4.39
N ASP A 177 9.60 12.43 -4.58
CA ASP A 177 10.56 12.34 -5.68
C ASP A 177 9.89 12.45 -7.05
N HIS A 178 8.71 11.86 -7.21
CA HIS A 178 7.94 11.91 -8.44
C HIS A 178 7.40 13.32 -8.77
N VAL A 179 6.93 14.06 -7.74
CA VAL A 179 6.26 15.36 -7.95
C VAL A 179 7.12 16.58 -7.63
N LYS A 180 8.31 16.45 -7.04
CA LYS A 180 9.17 17.61 -6.69
C LYS A 180 9.52 18.50 -7.87
N GLY A 181 9.55 17.96 -9.08
CA GLY A 181 9.74 18.72 -10.32
C GLY A 181 8.64 19.75 -10.60
N LEU A 182 7.45 19.60 -9.99
CA LEU A 182 6.35 20.56 -10.03
C LEU A 182 6.56 21.75 -9.08
N GLY A 183 7.67 21.81 -8.36
CA GLY A 183 7.97 22.82 -7.34
C GLY A 183 7.97 24.27 -7.83
N ARG A 184 7.92 24.54 -9.14
CA ARG A 184 7.74 25.90 -9.69
C ARG A 184 6.29 26.37 -9.65
N GLU A 185 5.32 25.46 -9.51
CA GLU A 185 3.90 25.75 -9.45
C GLU A 185 3.45 26.03 -8.00
N SER A 186 2.30 26.67 -7.82
CA SER A 186 1.61 26.66 -6.53
C SER A 186 1.06 25.26 -6.29
N LEU A 187 1.40 24.65 -5.16
CA LEU A 187 1.01 23.28 -4.80
C LEU A 187 0.08 23.32 -3.58
N CYS A 188 -0.95 22.46 -3.59
CA CYS A 188 -1.83 22.24 -2.44
C CYS A 188 -2.02 20.73 -2.25
N VAL A 189 -1.64 20.19 -1.08
CA VAL A 189 -1.88 18.80 -0.73
C VAL A 189 -3.28 18.65 -0.16
N VAL A 190 -4.03 17.68 -0.68
CA VAL A 190 -5.45 17.49 -0.38
C VAL A 190 -5.70 16.09 0.18
N SER A 191 -6.37 16.03 1.32
CA SER A 191 -6.95 14.78 1.82
C SER A 191 -8.31 14.54 1.16
N PRO A 192 -8.58 13.34 0.61
CA PRO A 192 -9.86 13.04 -0.04
C PRO A 192 -11.03 12.86 0.94
N ASP A 193 -10.75 12.72 2.23
CA ASP A 193 -11.72 12.65 3.32
C ASP A 193 -11.08 13.00 4.68
N PRO A 194 -11.86 13.16 5.77
CA PRO A 194 -11.31 13.49 7.09
C PRO A 194 -10.37 12.42 7.67
N GLY A 195 -10.48 11.15 7.23
CA GLY A 195 -9.63 10.05 7.72
C GLY A 195 -8.19 10.15 7.24
N GLY A 196 -7.96 10.71 6.04
CA GLY A 196 -6.64 10.87 5.42
C GLY A 196 -5.87 12.13 5.81
N VAL A 197 -6.44 13.02 6.64
CA VAL A 197 -5.84 14.35 6.93
C VAL A 197 -4.43 14.25 7.51
N LYS A 198 -4.18 13.31 8.42
CA LYS A 198 -2.83 13.13 8.99
C LYS A 198 -1.82 12.68 7.92
N ARG A 199 -2.21 11.73 7.05
CA ARG A 199 -1.35 11.28 5.93
C ARG A 199 -1.03 12.42 4.98
N ALA A 200 -2.04 13.20 4.60
CA ALA A 200 -1.87 14.37 3.73
C ALA A 200 -0.95 15.42 4.35
N GLU A 201 -1.04 15.66 5.67
CA GLU A 201 -0.17 16.60 6.37
C GLU A 201 1.29 16.13 6.38
N LEU A 202 1.56 14.89 6.72
CA LEU A 202 2.92 14.31 6.70
C LEU A 202 3.54 14.38 5.30
N PHE A 203 2.75 14.07 4.27
CA PHE A 203 3.21 14.22 2.89
C PHE A 203 3.47 15.69 2.52
N ARG A 204 2.61 16.62 2.94
CA ARG A 204 2.77 18.07 2.71
C ARG A 204 4.09 18.56 3.31
N GLU A 205 4.37 18.20 4.56
CA GLU A 205 5.62 18.59 5.24
C GLU A 205 6.85 18.06 4.52
N ALA A 206 6.84 16.79 4.11
CA ALA A 206 7.91 16.19 3.35
C ALA A 206 8.11 16.87 1.98
N LEU A 207 7.02 17.19 1.28
CA LEU A 207 7.07 17.89 0.00
C LEU A 207 7.57 19.34 0.17
N GLU A 208 7.08 20.06 1.18
CA GLU A 208 7.51 21.42 1.50
C GLU A 208 9.02 21.49 1.76
N ALA A 209 9.54 20.55 2.55
CA ALA A 209 10.97 20.42 2.79
C ALA A 209 11.77 20.13 1.49
N ALA A 210 11.24 19.32 0.60
CA ALA A 210 11.92 18.94 -0.65
C ALA A 210 11.91 20.06 -1.70
N VAL A 211 10.83 20.86 -1.77
CA VAL A 211 10.70 21.96 -2.76
C VAL A 211 11.21 23.31 -2.23
N GLY A 212 11.44 23.43 -0.93
CA GLY A 212 11.99 24.62 -0.28
C GLY A 212 11.05 25.84 -0.28
N LYS A 213 9.72 25.62 -0.37
CA LYS A 213 8.71 26.67 -0.34
C LYS A 213 7.39 26.18 0.28
N PRO A 214 6.54 27.09 0.78
CA PRO A 214 5.25 26.73 1.36
C PRO A 214 4.38 25.93 0.39
N VAL A 215 3.75 24.88 0.92
CA VAL A 215 2.78 24.02 0.22
C VAL A 215 1.44 24.14 0.95
N GLY A 216 0.39 24.51 0.21
CA GLY A 216 -0.97 24.63 0.72
C GLY A 216 -1.53 23.29 1.20
N LYS A 217 -2.59 23.34 2.00
CA LYS A 217 -3.34 22.17 2.43
C LYS A 217 -4.84 22.34 2.25
N GLY A 218 -5.51 21.25 1.96
CA GLY A 218 -6.95 21.20 1.88
C GLY A 218 -7.49 19.80 2.20
N PHE A 219 -8.78 19.70 2.41
CA PHE A 219 -9.47 18.42 2.48
C PHE A 219 -10.87 18.53 1.90
N ALA A 220 -11.35 17.42 1.36
CA ALA A 220 -12.71 17.27 0.90
C ALA A 220 -13.55 16.53 1.96
N ASP A 221 -14.77 16.99 2.20
CA ASP A 221 -15.71 16.34 3.12
C ASP A 221 -17.08 16.21 2.48
N LYS A 222 -17.84 15.23 2.97
CA LYS A 222 -19.25 15.02 2.58
C LYS A 222 -20.14 15.91 3.43
N ARG A 223 -20.78 16.87 2.82
CA ARG A 223 -21.86 17.58 3.48
C ARG A 223 -23.05 16.65 3.70
N ARG A 224 -23.34 16.34 4.95
CA ARG A 224 -24.53 15.60 5.34
C ARG A 224 -25.49 16.54 6.07
N SER A 225 -26.69 16.70 5.55
CA SER A 225 -27.80 17.35 6.26
C SER A 225 -28.93 16.34 6.39
N ALA A 226 -29.41 16.11 7.61
CA ALA A 226 -30.47 15.13 7.92
C ALA A 226 -30.25 13.71 7.34
N GLY A 227 -28.99 13.25 7.29
CA GLY A 227 -28.65 11.92 6.74
C GLY A 227 -28.52 11.86 5.21
N ILE A 228 -28.82 12.94 4.50
CA ILE A 228 -28.71 13.05 3.04
C ILE A 228 -27.39 13.75 2.69
N VAL A 229 -26.65 13.20 1.73
CA VAL A 229 -25.45 13.85 1.16
C VAL A 229 -25.93 15.01 0.29
N THR A 230 -25.72 16.26 0.75
CA THR A 230 -26.19 17.48 0.09
C THR A 230 -25.14 18.18 -0.77
N GLY A 231 -23.94 17.62 -0.87
CA GLY A 231 -22.85 18.15 -1.70
C GLY A 231 -21.46 17.84 -1.14
N ASP A 232 -20.45 18.18 -1.89
CA ASP A 232 -19.05 18.07 -1.52
C ASP A 232 -18.57 19.43 -1.00
N LEU A 233 -17.95 19.42 0.19
CA LEU A 233 -17.32 20.60 0.78
C LEU A 233 -15.81 20.48 0.56
N PHE A 234 -15.22 21.53 0.02
CA PHE A 234 -13.76 21.70 0.01
C PHE A 234 -13.36 22.74 1.04
N VAL A 235 -12.35 22.42 1.87
CA VAL A 235 -11.79 23.33 2.86
C VAL A 235 -10.29 23.48 2.56
N GLY A 236 -9.83 24.69 2.40
CA GLY A 236 -8.45 25.03 2.06
C GLY A 236 -8.38 25.98 0.88
N ASP A 237 -7.21 26.53 0.66
CA ASP A 237 -6.95 27.44 -0.47
C ASP A 237 -6.24 26.66 -1.59
N VAL A 238 -6.97 26.43 -2.69
CA VAL A 238 -6.50 25.65 -3.85
C VAL A 238 -6.62 26.44 -5.15
N ASP A 239 -7.10 27.70 -5.08
CA ASP A 239 -7.32 28.53 -6.27
C ASP A 239 -6.03 28.75 -7.06
N GLY A 240 -6.06 28.46 -8.35
CA GLY A 240 -4.91 28.51 -9.26
C GLY A 240 -3.80 27.48 -9.00
N ALA A 241 -3.89 26.69 -7.93
CA ALA A 241 -2.86 25.72 -7.55
C ALA A 241 -3.02 24.36 -8.27
N THR A 242 -1.95 23.56 -8.25
CA THR A 242 -1.99 22.12 -8.55
C THR A 242 -2.34 21.38 -7.27
N ALA A 243 -3.52 20.76 -7.24
CA ALA A 243 -3.98 19.92 -6.13
C ALA A 243 -3.36 18.53 -6.23
N LEU A 244 -2.68 18.10 -5.15
CA LEU A 244 -2.11 16.76 -4.98
C LEU A 244 -2.98 16.00 -3.98
N ILE A 245 -3.86 15.13 -4.47
CA ILE A 245 -4.72 14.32 -3.60
C ILE A 245 -3.96 13.08 -3.15
N VAL A 246 -3.81 12.88 -1.83
CA VAL A 246 -3.02 11.78 -1.26
C VAL A 246 -3.93 10.79 -0.55
N ASP A 247 -3.84 9.49 -0.93
CA ASP A 247 -4.62 8.42 -0.30
C ASP A 247 -3.81 7.12 -0.18
N ASP A 248 -4.23 6.19 0.70
CA ASP A 248 -3.61 4.87 0.82
C ASP A 248 -3.99 3.96 -0.34
N LEU A 249 -5.25 3.98 -0.77
CA LEU A 249 -5.70 3.08 -1.82
C LEU A 249 -6.81 3.67 -2.70
N ILE A 250 -6.83 3.25 -3.96
CA ILE A 250 -7.95 3.42 -4.86
C ILE A 250 -8.62 2.06 -5.12
N SER A 251 -9.88 1.92 -4.68
CA SER A 251 -10.71 0.75 -4.96
C SER A 251 -11.61 1.05 -6.17
N THR A 252 -12.84 1.49 -5.97
CA THR A 252 -13.72 2.00 -7.04
C THR A 252 -13.40 3.46 -7.43
N GLY A 253 -12.65 4.18 -6.61
CA GLY A 253 -12.21 5.55 -6.85
C GLY A 253 -13.25 6.65 -6.57
N GLY A 254 -14.45 6.31 -6.10
CA GLY A 254 -15.51 7.30 -5.89
C GLY A 254 -15.16 8.40 -4.87
N THR A 255 -14.35 8.11 -3.84
CA THR A 255 -13.87 9.12 -2.89
C THR A 255 -12.88 10.08 -3.56
N LEU A 256 -11.93 9.53 -4.30
CA LEU A 256 -10.95 10.28 -5.07
C LEU A 256 -11.61 11.22 -6.08
N LEU A 257 -12.57 10.71 -6.86
CA LEU A 257 -13.26 11.49 -7.88
C LEU A 257 -14.04 12.67 -7.28
N ARG A 258 -14.73 12.45 -6.16
CA ARG A 258 -15.43 13.54 -5.45
C ARG A 258 -14.45 14.62 -4.98
N ALA A 259 -13.32 14.21 -4.37
CA ALA A 259 -12.30 15.15 -3.92
C ALA A 259 -11.70 15.95 -5.10
N ALA A 260 -11.46 15.28 -6.22
CA ALA A 260 -10.95 15.92 -7.43
C ALA A 260 -11.93 16.96 -7.99
N ARG A 261 -13.20 16.61 -8.09
CA ARG A 261 -14.25 17.55 -8.53
C ARG A 261 -14.42 18.71 -7.56
N ALA A 262 -14.38 18.45 -6.25
CA ALA A 262 -14.46 19.50 -5.23
C ALA A 262 -13.26 20.46 -5.33
N ALA A 263 -12.04 19.96 -5.52
CA ALA A 263 -10.85 20.78 -5.71
C ALA A 263 -10.94 21.63 -7.01
N ARG A 264 -11.41 21.02 -8.11
CA ARG A 264 -11.66 21.77 -9.37
C ARG A 264 -12.68 22.88 -9.21
N ASN A 265 -13.79 22.61 -8.53
CA ASN A 265 -14.84 23.59 -8.26
C ASN A 265 -14.34 24.71 -7.33
N ALA A 266 -13.35 24.44 -6.48
CA ALA A 266 -12.68 25.42 -5.64
C ALA A 266 -11.54 26.17 -6.34
N GLY A 267 -11.36 26.01 -7.66
CA GLY A 267 -10.40 26.76 -8.47
C GLY A 267 -9.07 26.05 -8.74
N ALA A 268 -8.90 24.77 -8.38
CA ALA A 268 -7.68 24.05 -8.70
C ALA A 268 -7.41 24.02 -10.21
N ARG A 269 -6.23 24.48 -10.62
CA ARG A 269 -5.81 24.46 -12.03
C ARG A 269 -5.62 23.05 -12.56
N ARG A 270 -5.03 22.18 -11.75
CA ARG A 270 -4.74 20.77 -12.06
C ARG A 270 -5.05 19.91 -10.84
N VAL A 271 -5.37 18.64 -11.07
CA VAL A 271 -5.51 17.65 -10.00
C VAL A 271 -4.70 16.41 -10.36
N ILE A 272 -3.79 16.04 -9.48
CA ILE A 272 -2.99 14.83 -9.55
C ILE A 272 -3.29 14.00 -8.30
N ALA A 273 -3.60 12.71 -8.49
CA ALA A 273 -3.82 11.79 -7.38
C ALA A 273 -2.55 10.96 -7.13
N LEU A 274 -2.14 10.85 -5.88
CA LEU A 274 -1.01 10.06 -5.39
C LEU A 274 -1.56 9.00 -4.47
N VAL A 275 -1.63 7.75 -4.94
CA VAL A 275 -2.32 6.67 -4.24
C VAL A 275 -1.42 5.45 -4.15
N THR A 276 -1.13 4.99 -2.95
CA THR A 276 -0.17 3.91 -2.77
C THR A 276 -0.64 2.61 -3.43
N HIS A 277 -1.88 2.17 -3.17
CA HIS A 277 -2.36 0.88 -3.65
C HIS A 277 -3.44 1.03 -4.72
N GLY A 278 -3.08 0.73 -5.96
CA GLY A 278 -4.00 0.75 -7.10
C GLY A 278 -4.79 -0.56 -7.24
N LEU A 279 -5.88 -0.75 -6.47
CA LEU A 279 -6.69 -1.97 -6.57
C LEU A 279 -7.59 -1.98 -7.81
N PHE A 280 -8.01 -0.83 -8.30
CA PHE A 280 -8.79 -0.62 -9.52
C PHE A 280 -9.94 -1.64 -9.71
N MET A 281 -10.84 -1.69 -8.74
CA MET A 281 -12.04 -2.54 -8.78
C MET A 281 -13.00 -2.07 -9.88
N PRO A 282 -13.98 -2.90 -10.29
CA PRO A 282 -14.99 -2.50 -11.28
C PRO A 282 -15.59 -1.12 -10.96
N GLY A 283 -15.66 -0.26 -11.98
CA GLY A 283 -16.04 1.17 -11.86
C GLY A 283 -14.87 2.15 -11.77
N ALA A 284 -13.65 1.70 -11.48
CA ALA A 284 -12.48 2.59 -11.42
C ALA A 284 -12.10 3.20 -12.78
N ALA A 285 -12.43 2.52 -13.88
CA ALA A 285 -12.15 3.00 -15.23
C ALA A 285 -12.82 4.36 -15.50
N GLU A 286 -14.06 4.55 -15.04
CA GLU A 286 -14.80 5.82 -15.16
C GLU A 286 -14.12 6.94 -14.39
N VAL A 287 -13.56 6.62 -13.22
CA VAL A 287 -12.81 7.58 -12.39
C VAL A 287 -11.51 8.01 -13.06
N ILE A 288 -10.79 7.06 -13.67
CA ILE A 288 -9.55 7.36 -14.41
C ILE A 288 -9.84 8.25 -15.63
N ALA A 289 -10.95 7.98 -16.33
CA ALA A 289 -11.34 8.73 -17.52
C ALA A 289 -11.82 10.16 -17.21
N ASP A 290 -12.26 10.44 -15.97
CA ASP A 290 -12.87 11.72 -15.62
C ASP A 290 -11.90 12.91 -15.82
N PRO A 291 -12.36 13.98 -16.48
CA PRO A 291 -11.51 15.14 -16.79
C PRO A 291 -11.11 15.95 -15.54
N ALA A 292 -11.78 15.79 -14.40
CA ALA A 292 -11.38 16.43 -13.16
C ALA A 292 -9.99 15.97 -12.68
N ILE A 293 -9.59 14.75 -13.03
CA ILE A 293 -8.29 14.17 -12.68
C ILE A 293 -7.39 14.20 -13.93
N GLU A 294 -6.26 14.87 -13.82
CA GLU A 294 -5.29 14.90 -14.91
C GLU A 294 -4.39 13.67 -14.92
N ARG A 295 -3.94 13.22 -13.74
CA ARG A 295 -3.03 12.10 -13.57
C ARG A 295 -3.28 11.37 -12.26
N ILE A 296 -3.10 10.06 -12.30
CA ILE A 296 -3.10 9.17 -11.13
C ILE A 296 -1.74 8.51 -11.05
N VAL A 297 -1.06 8.65 -9.94
CA VAL A 297 0.22 8.01 -9.65
C VAL A 297 -0.02 6.93 -8.61
N VAL A 298 0.32 5.69 -8.93
CA VAL A 298 0.22 4.56 -8.00
C VAL A 298 1.58 3.90 -7.81
N THR A 299 1.70 3.05 -6.81
CA THR A 299 2.88 2.18 -6.69
C THR A 299 2.61 0.81 -7.31
N ASP A 300 3.68 0.04 -7.53
CA ASP A 300 3.61 -1.35 -8.00
C ASP A 300 3.39 -2.38 -6.87
N THR A 301 2.97 -1.95 -5.69
CA THR A 301 2.53 -2.85 -4.60
C THR A 301 1.38 -3.77 -5.01
N VAL A 302 0.52 -3.27 -5.90
CA VAL A 302 -0.50 -4.01 -6.62
C VAL A 302 -0.18 -3.85 -8.09
N PRO A 303 0.07 -4.94 -8.84
CA PRO A 303 0.31 -4.83 -10.28
C PRO A 303 -0.83 -4.05 -10.94
N PRO A 304 -0.53 -3.03 -11.75
CA PRO A 304 -1.58 -2.34 -12.48
C PRO A 304 -2.35 -3.34 -13.34
N PRO A 305 -3.68 -3.21 -13.44
CA PRO A 305 -4.47 -4.11 -14.25
C PRO A 305 -3.95 -4.08 -15.69
N PRO A 306 -3.91 -5.24 -16.38
CA PRO A 306 -3.57 -5.25 -17.80
C PRO A 306 -4.57 -4.34 -18.52
N TYR A 307 -4.06 -3.34 -19.21
CA TYR A 307 -4.87 -2.47 -20.03
C TYR A 307 -4.84 -2.96 -21.49
N PRO A 308 -5.98 -3.20 -22.14
CA PRO A 308 -7.35 -3.07 -21.60
C PRO A 308 -7.70 -4.20 -20.60
N PRO A 309 -8.62 -3.96 -19.68
CA PRO A 309 -9.12 -5.05 -18.84
C PRO A 309 -9.64 -6.15 -19.76
N PRO A 310 -9.45 -7.44 -19.41
CA PRO A 310 -9.98 -8.54 -20.20
C PRO A 310 -11.47 -8.30 -20.47
N SER A 311 -11.87 -8.43 -21.72
CA SER A 311 -13.28 -8.29 -22.11
C SER A 311 -14.12 -9.18 -21.19
N PRO A 312 -15.26 -8.72 -20.66
CA PRO A 312 -16.16 -9.60 -19.94
C PRO A 312 -16.48 -10.80 -20.83
N PRO A 313 -16.68 -12.00 -20.24
CA PRO A 313 -17.05 -13.18 -21.02
C PRO A 313 -18.25 -12.83 -21.92
N PRO A 314 -18.31 -13.32 -23.15
CA PRO A 314 -19.36 -12.96 -24.09
C PRO A 314 -20.72 -13.25 -23.46
N THR A 315 -21.49 -12.20 -23.21
CA THR A 315 -22.92 -12.33 -22.92
C THR A 315 -23.58 -12.99 -24.12
N PRO A 316 -24.53 -13.91 -23.93
CA PRO A 316 -25.28 -14.51 -25.05
C PRO A 316 -25.90 -13.39 -25.89
N PRO A 317 -25.95 -13.54 -27.23
CA PRO A 317 -26.27 -12.46 -28.14
C PRO A 317 -27.67 -11.91 -27.88
N SER A 318 -27.74 -10.65 -27.45
CA SER A 318 -28.94 -9.83 -27.56
C SER A 318 -28.91 -9.13 -28.94
N PRO A 319 -30.06 -8.96 -29.62
CA PRO A 319 -30.04 -8.48 -30.99
C PRO A 319 -29.54 -7.04 -31.11
N ALA A 320 -28.63 -6.88 -32.03
CA ALA A 320 -28.10 -5.70 -32.70
C ALA A 320 -28.42 -4.31 -32.13
N CYS A 321 -27.41 -3.69 -31.51
CA CYS A 321 -27.26 -2.23 -31.49
C CYS A 321 -25.85 -1.85 -31.93
N GLY A 322 -25.72 -0.82 -32.74
CA GLY A 322 -24.56 -0.48 -33.58
C GLY A 322 -23.23 -0.31 -32.83
N ARG A 323 -22.16 -0.74 -33.45
CA ARG A 323 -20.77 -0.57 -33.00
C ARG A 323 -20.37 0.90 -33.07
N GLY A 324 -20.15 1.50 -31.89
CA GLY A 324 -19.58 2.84 -31.74
C GLY A 324 -18.05 2.82 -31.86
N LEU A 325 -17.50 3.69 -32.69
CA LEU A 325 -16.06 3.94 -32.90
C LEU A 325 -15.37 4.65 -31.73
N GLY A 326 -15.96 4.65 -30.51
CA GLY A 326 -15.46 5.36 -29.32
C GLY A 326 -14.47 4.60 -28.43
N GLU A 327 -14.52 3.28 -28.43
CA GLU A 327 -13.80 2.45 -27.45
C GLU A 327 -12.25 2.52 -27.56
N GLY A 328 -11.70 2.78 -28.72
CA GLY A 328 -10.25 2.87 -28.94
C GLY A 328 -9.61 4.12 -28.33
N ARG A 329 -10.28 5.27 -28.43
CA ARG A 329 -9.78 6.56 -27.93
C ARG A 329 -9.86 6.66 -26.40
N GLU A 330 -10.91 6.10 -25.80
CA GLU A 330 -11.05 6.08 -24.33
C GLU A 330 -9.95 5.23 -23.67
N ARG A 331 -9.54 4.15 -24.31
CA ARG A 331 -8.47 3.24 -23.84
C ARG A 331 -7.09 3.86 -23.90
N GLU A 332 -6.80 4.69 -24.89
CA GLU A 332 -5.53 5.39 -25.05
C GLU A 332 -5.40 6.51 -24.00
N VAL A 333 -6.45 7.30 -23.79
CA VAL A 333 -6.53 8.37 -22.77
C VAL A 333 -6.35 7.82 -21.35
N GLN A 334 -6.81 6.61 -21.06
CA GLN A 334 -6.67 6.01 -19.72
C GLN A 334 -5.25 5.55 -19.42
N ARG A 335 -4.49 5.06 -20.42
CA ARG A 335 -3.07 4.72 -20.27
C ARG A 335 -2.21 5.93 -19.97
N ASP A 336 -2.50 7.04 -20.62
CA ASP A 336 -1.70 8.27 -20.51
C ASP A 336 -1.88 8.97 -19.15
N LYS A 337 -2.93 8.61 -18.38
CA LYS A 337 -3.22 9.20 -17.07
C LYS A 337 -2.66 8.42 -15.89
N LEU A 338 -2.17 7.21 -16.08
CA LEU A 338 -1.73 6.33 -14.98
C LEU A 338 -0.21 6.17 -14.99
N ASP A 339 0.44 6.69 -13.96
CA ASP A 339 1.86 6.47 -13.71
C ASP A 339 2.06 5.43 -12.61
N THR A 340 3.12 4.64 -12.72
CA THR A 340 3.48 3.66 -11.69
C THR A 340 4.88 3.94 -11.14
N VAL A 341 5.00 4.04 -9.81
CA VAL A 341 6.26 4.26 -9.11
C VAL A 341 6.72 2.95 -8.47
N PRO A 342 7.94 2.49 -8.75
CA PRO A 342 8.45 1.23 -8.20
C PRO A 342 8.77 1.36 -6.71
N VAL A 343 8.32 0.37 -5.90
CA VAL A 343 8.60 0.32 -4.46
C VAL A 343 9.79 -0.57 -4.10
N ALA A 344 10.32 -1.32 -5.04
CA ALA A 344 11.40 -2.26 -4.81
C ALA A 344 12.63 -1.62 -4.12
N PRO A 345 13.11 -0.42 -4.51
CA PRO A 345 14.24 0.21 -3.82
C PRO A 345 13.96 0.54 -2.35
N LEU A 346 12.75 1.01 -2.04
CA LEU A 346 12.34 1.32 -0.67
C LEU A 346 12.26 0.06 0.20
N LEU A 347 11.64 -1.01 -0.31
CA LEU A 347 11.55 -2.28 0.38
C LEU A 347 12.92 -2.93 0.58
N ALA A 348 13.80 -2.85 -0.42
CA ALA A 348 15.16 -3.35 -0.32
C ALA A 348 15.97 -2.60 0.76
N ASP A 349 15.88 -1.28 0.82
CA ASP A 349 16.53 -0.50 1.86
C ASP A 349 16.01 -0.85 3.27
N ALA A 350 14.70 -0.97 3.43
CA ALA A 350 14.09 -1.40 4.69
C ALA A 350 14.55 -2.81 5.10
N ILE A 351 14.58 -3.78 4.18
CA ILE A 351 15.08 -5.14 4.43
C ILE A 351 16.56 -5.10 4.85
N ARG A 352 17.39 -4.36 4.13
CA ARG A 352 18.82 -4.20 4.45
C ARG A 352 19.01 -3.64 5.85
N ARG A 353 18.31 -2.57 6.19
CA ARG A 353 18.38 -1.94 7.51
C ARG A 353 17.90 -2.88 8.61
N LEU A 354 16.77 -3.57 8.42
CA LEU A 354 16.28 -4.57 9.38
C LEU A 354 17.30 -5.70 9.59
N HIS A 355 17.89 -6.20 8.50
CA HIS A 355 18.91 -7.25 8.57
C HIS A 355 20.13 -6.83 9.36
N HIS A 356 20.58 -5.58 9.17
CA HIS A 356 21.74 -5.03 9.87
C HIS A 356 21.42 -4.37 11.23
N GLY A 357 20.17 -4.39 11.68
CA GLY A 357 19.76 -3.77 12.94
C GLY A 357 19.80 -2.24 12.93
N GLN A 358 19.64 -1.63 11.76
CA GLN A 358 19.62 -0.18 11.57
C GLN A 358 18.21 0.39 11.78
N ALA A 359 18.12 1.68 12.08
CA ALA A 359 16.85 2.38 12.26
C ALA A 359 16.07 2.52 10.94
N LEU A 360 14.72 2.53 11.05
CA LEU A 360 13.78 2.70 9.94
C LEU A 360 12.95 3.98 10.07
N THR A 361 13.23 4.83 11.07
CA THR A 361 12.38 5.97 11.44
C THR A 361 12.05 6.92 10.28
N ASP A 362 12.98 7.14 9.39
CA ASP A 362 12.82 7.97 8.18
C ASP A 362 12.00 7.30 7.05
N LEU A 363 11.74 6.01 7.16
CA LEU A 363 10.98 5.22 6.20
C LEU A 363 9.57 4.85 6.71
N MET A 364 9.27 5.13 7.97
CA MET A 364 8.01 4.73 8.61
C MET A 364 6.97 5.83 8.59
N VAL A 365 5.71 5.43 8.69
CA VAL A 365 4.59 6.34 8.98
C VAL A 365 4.66 6.71 10.46
N CYS A 366 4.94 7.98 10.78
CA CYS A 366 5.02 8.50 12.15
C CYS A 366 3.81 9.37 12.53
#